data_938286f9f4cf8f1449408ea0e46b28a8
#
_entry.id   938286f9f4cf8f1449408ea0e46b28a8
#
_cell.length_a   1.000
_cell.length_b   1.000
_cell.length_c   1.000
_cell.angle_alpha   90.00
_cell.angle_beta   90.00
_cell.angle_gamma   90.00
#
_symmetry.space_group_name_H-M   'P 1'
#
loop_
_entity.id
_entity.type
_entity.pdbx_description
1 polymer ?
#
loop_
_entity_poly.entity_id
_entity_poly.type
_entity_poly.pdbx_seq_one_letter_code
_entity_poly.pdbx_strand_id
1 'polypeptide(L)'
;MQHFYKKSLGQHFLVNKSILKKIVSIEDIRDKIIFEIGPGQGALTKEILPHKPKKLILIEKDKNLRSYLLKLQEKFKDTVSYINDDILKINLKDFNYNKIQIISNLPYNIASTLIIKLINDFDIIESMVLMVQKEVAERLSAKVSTPYYSRLSVLIQLHAGVEKVFEVEPHNFNPKPKVKSTVIKITPYRKKKKIYDKLDYILKISFRQRRKTIKNNLKTFYIDAETKILECGIDPNSRPQDLEPNDFVKLSKVLI
;
A
#
# COMPACT_ATOMS: atom_id res chain seq x y z
N MET A 1 13.56 16.97 24.11
CA MET A 1 14.59 16.42 23.22
C MET A 1 14.18 16.65 21.78
N GLN A 2 15.02 17.35 20.99
CA GLN A 2 14.81 17.53 19.55
C GLN A 2 15.01 16.17 18.87
N HIS A 3 13.97 15.64 18.23
CA HIS A 3 14.07 14.39 17.47
C HIS A 3 14.78 14.69 16.14
N PHE A 4 15.93 14.04 15.91
CA PHE A 4 16.63 14.13 14.62
C PHE A 4 15.93 13.20 13.60
N TYR A 5 15.39 13.80 12.56
CA TYR A 5 14.76 13.08 11.45
C TYR A 5 15.75 12.17 10.73
N LYS A 6 15.40 10.91 10.55
CA LYS A 6 16.23 9.96 9.80
C LYS A 6 15.80 9.97 8.34
N LYS A 7 16.60 10.63 7.48
CA LYS A 7 16.37 10.62 6.02
C LYS A 7 16.31 9.21 5.43
N SER A 8 17.14 8.29 5.96
CA SER A 8 17.15 6.87 5.55
C SER A 8 15.84 6.13 5.80
N LEU A 9 15.00 6.61 6.71
CA LEU A 9 13.68 6.05 7.00
C LEU A 9 12.55 6.76 6.24
N GLY A 10 12.85 7.76 5.41
CA GLY A 10 11.84 8.51 4.64
C GLY A 10 10.84 9.26 5.52
N GLN A 11 11.25 9.71 6.71
CA GLN A 11 10.39 10.34 7.69
C GLN A 11 9.95 11.74 7.27
N HIS A 12 8.65 11.94 7.08
CA HIS A 12 7.97 13.22 6.91
C HIS A 12 6.72 13.23 7.80
N PHE A 13 6.79 13.95 8.93
CA PHE A 13 5.69 13.97 9.88
C PHE A 13 4.63 14.98 9.45
N LEU A 14 3.39 14.54 9.31
CA LEU A 14 2.26 15.41 9.07
C LEU A 14 1.97 16.22 10.33
N VAL A 15 2.00 17.55 10.23
CA VAL A 15 1.83 18.47 11.36
C VAL A 15 0.47 19.20 11.33
N ASN A 16 -0.21 19.21 10.21
CA ASN A 16 -1.49 19.89 10.06
C ASN A 16 -2.64 19.06 10.67
N LYS A 17 -3.18 19.55 11.81
CA LYS A 17 -4.26 18.86 12.53
C LYS A 17 -5.55 18.70 11.72
N SER A 18 -5.92 19.66 10.87
CA SER A 18 -7.13 19.56 10.05
C SER A 18 -7.04 18.40 9.06
N ILE A 19 -5.86 18.20 8.49
CA ILE A 19 -5.60 17.06 7.57
C ILE A 19 -5.62 15.74 8.35
N LEU A 20 -4.99 15.67 9.54
CA LEU A 20 -5.03 14.49 10.39
C LEU A 20 -6.47 14.07 10.73
N LYS A 21 -7.31 15.03 11.15
CA LYS A 21 -8.74 14.80 11.41
C LYS A 21 -9.47 14.30 10.15
N LYS A 22 -9.21 14.94 9.00
CA LYS A 22 -9.82 14.53 7.72
C LYS A 22 -9.45 13.10 7.34
N ILE A 23 -8.20 12.66 7.58
CA ILE A 23 -7.77 11.26 7.34
C ILE A 23 -8.59 10.29 8.19
N VAL A 24 -8.73 10.57 9.48
CA VAL A 24 -9.43 9.68 10.43
C VAL A 24 -10.94 9.63 10.15
N SER A 25 -11.52 10.69 9.59
CA SER A 25 -12.96 10.75 9.27
C SER A 25 -13.36 10.02 7.98
N ILE A 26 -12.43 9.45 7.22
CA ILE A 26 -12.72 8.72 5.98
C ILE A 26 -13.45 7.40 6.26
N GLU A 27 -13.19 6.78 7.41
CA GLU A 27 -13.80 5.51 7.83
C GLU A 27 -14.40 5.60 9.23
N ASP A 28 -15.42 4.80 9.48
CA ASP A 28 -15.86 4.55 10.85
C ASP A 28 -14.90 3.57 11.52
N ILE A 29 -14.23 4.06 12.57
CA ILE A 29 -13.20 3.31 13.31
C ILE A 29 -13.62 2.97 14.74
N ARG A 30 -14.83 3.36 15.14
CA ARG A 30 -15.37 3.03 16.48
C ARG A 30 -15.49 1.52 16.62
N ASP A 31 -14.99 1.01 17.76
CA ASP A 31 -14.99 -0.42 18.10
C ASP A 31 -14.23 -1.32 17.09
N LYS A 32 -13.40 -0.73 16.21
CA LYS A 32 -12.58 -1.44 15.24
C LYS A 32 -11.18 -1.73 15.76
N ILE A 33 -10.53 -2.71 15.14
CA ILE A 33 -9.10 -3.00 15.32
C ILE A 33 -8.33 -2.19 14.27
N ILE A 34 -7.53 -1.23 14.74
CA ILE A 34 -6.79 -0.32 13.87
C ILE A 34 -5.30 -0.62 13.96
N PHE A 35 -4.64 -0.69 12.81
CA PHE A 35 -3.18 -0.70 12.71
C PHE A 35 -2.70 0.63 12.17
N GLU A 36 -1.75 1.26 12.88
CA GLU A 36 -1.03 2.43 12.41
C GLU A 36 0.43 2.06 12.18
N ILE A 37 0.89 2.17 10.93
CA ILE A 37 2.23 1.81 10.51
C ILE A 37 3.08 3.08 10.41
N GLY A 38 4.18 3.13 11.14
CA GLY A 38 5.03 4.30 11.23
C GLY A 38 4.33 5.49 11.92
N PRO A 39 3.79 5.31 13.15
CA PRO A 39 3.10 6.37 13.88
C PRO A 39 3.98 7.60 14.16
N GLY A 40 5.29 7.44 14.05
CA GLY A 40 6.21 8.52 14.29
C GLY A 40 6.07 9.05 15.71
N GLN A 41 5.82 10.35 15.85
CA GLN A 41 5.54 11.00 17.14
C GLN A 41 4.07 10.89 17.56
N GLY A 42 3.28 10.01 16.95
CA GLY A 42 1.89 9.75 17.29
C GLY A 42 0.93 10.91 16.96
N ALA A 43 1.22 11.68 15.92
CA ALA A 43 0.34 12.77 15.51
C ALA A 43 -1.03 12.23 15.03
N LEU A 44 -1.02 11.22 14.18
CA LEU A 44 -2.23 10.54 13.70
C LEU A 44 -2.85 9.68 14.80
N THR A 45 -2.05 8.97 15.60
CA THR A 45 -2.48 8.22 16.79
C THR A 45 -3.39 9.04 17.70
N LYS A 46 -3.01 10.31 17.97
CA LYS A 46 -3.77 11.21 18.84
C LYS A 46 -5.13 11.61 18.25
N GLU A 47 -5.26 11.63 16.94
CA GLU A 47 -6.53 11.91 16.29
C GLU A 47 -7.40 10.63 16.14
N ILE A 48 -6.79 9.43 16.09
CA ILE A 48 -7.51 8.14 16.09
C ILE A 48 -8.17 7.86 17.45
N LEU A 49 -7.45 8.06 18.56
CA LEU A 49 -7.90 7.69 19.90
C LEU A 49 -9.26 8.28 20.33
N PRO A 50 -9.60 9.55 20.00
CA PRO A 50 -10.91 10.11 20.36
C PRO A 50 -12.10 9.37 19.71
N HIS A 51 -11.89 8.64 18.63
CA HIS A 51 -12.92 7.84 17.95
C HIS A 51 -13.17 6.47 18.61
N LYS A 52 -12.51 6.17 19.74
CA LYS A 52 -12.70 4.96 20.56
C LYS A 52 -12.56 3.65 19.76
N PRO A 53 -11.41 3.40 19.11
CA PRO A 53 -11.15 2.11 18.52
C PRO A 53 -11.11 1.03 19.60
N LYS A 54 -11.49 -0.22 19.28
CA LYS A 54 -11.39 -1.36 20.19
C LYS A 54 -9.94 -1.68 20.53
N LYS A 55 -9.06 -1.62 19.53
CA LYS A 55 -7.59 -1.74 19.68
C LYS A 55 -6.91 -0.85 18.66
N LEU A 56 -5.76 -0.30 19.02
CA LEU A 56 -4.89 0.47 18.15
C LEU A 56 -3.47 -0.08 18.27
N ILE A 57 -3.02 -0.76 17.24
CA ILE A 57 -1.70 -1.40 17.18
C ILE A 57 -0.76 -0.46 16.43
N LEU A 58 0.27 0.02 17.11
CA LEU A 58 1.29 0.91 16.59
C LEU A 58 2.54 0.11 16.23
N ILE A 59 2.95 0.12 14.96
CA ILE A 59 4.16 -0.58 14.49
C ILE A 59 5.17 0.45 14.02
N GLU A 60 6.31 0.58 14.74
CA GLU A 60 7.35 1.57 14.44
C GLU A 60 8.75 0.92 14.49
N LYS A 61 9.51 1.14 13.41
CA LYS A 61 10.87 0.62 13.28
C LYS A 61 11.92 1.50 13.97
N ASP A 62 11.68 2.80 14.10
CA ASP A 62 12.64 3.74 14.68
C ASP A 62 12.67 3.62 16.20
N LYS A 63 13.72 2.97 16.74
CA LYS A 63 13.94 2.81 18.18
C LYS A 63 14.01 4.14 18.94
N ASN A 64 14.34 5.26 18.29
CA ASN A 64 14.40 6.56 18.95
C ASN A 64 13.02 7.11 19.34
N LEU A 65 11.95 6.58 18.75
CA LEU A 65 10.56 6.94 19.06
C LEU A 65 9.95 6.06 20.15
N ARG A 66 10.66 4.99 20.58
CA ARG A 66 10.19 4.00 21.53
C ARG A 66 9.68 4.62 22.84
N SER A 67 10.47 5.48 23.46
CA SER A 67 10.10 6.08 24.76
C SER A 67 8.80 6.89 24.68
N TYR A 68 8.58 7.53 23.54
CA TYR A 68 7.38 8.30 23.30
C TYR A 68 6.14 7.41 23.08
N LEU A 69 6.27 6.36 22.30
CA LEU A 69 5.17 5.44 21.98
C LEU A 69 4.81 4.55 23.19
N LEU A 70 5.79 4.19 24.02
CA LEU A 70 5.53 3.51 25.30
C LEU A 70 4.70 4.37 26.25
N LYS A 71 4.96 5.69 26.35
CA LYS A 71 4.12 6.59 27.15
C LYS A 71 2.68 6.65 26.65
N LEU A 72 2.47 6.59 25.33
CA LEU A 72 1.12 6.49 24.76
C LEU A 72 0.45 5.17 25.13
N GLN A 73 1.18 4.06 25.05
CA GLN A 73 0.68 2.74 25.47
C GLN A 73 0.33 2.72 26.95
N GLU A 74 1.18 3.22 27.84
CA GLU A 74 0.91 3.29 29.28
C GLU A 74 -0.35 4.10 29.58
N LYS A 75 -0.52 5.26 28.90
CA LYS A 75 -1.69 6.12 29.08
C LYS A 75 -2.99 5.47 28.63
N PHE A 76 -2.94 4.64 27.58
CA PHE A 76 -4.09 3.99 26.95
C PHE A 76 -3.93 2.47 26.91
N LYS A 77 -3.46 1.87 28.00
CA LYS A 77 -3.04 0.45 28.12
C LYS A 77 -4.07 -0.56 27.62
N ASP A 78 -5.36 -0.28 27.76
CA ASP A 78 -6.42 -1.19 27.35
C ASP A 78 -6.72 -1.11 25.84
N THR A 79 -6.29 -0.01 25.19
CA THR A 79 -6.57 0.24 23.76
C THR A 79 -5.32 0.18 22.90
N VAL A 80 -4.20 0.76 23.35
CA VAL A 80 -2.97 0.91 22.56
C VAL A 80 -1.98 -0.20 22.84
N SER A 81 -1.47 -0.82 21.78
CA SER A 81 -0.33 -1.75 21.83
C SER A 81 0.77 -1.23 20.89
N TYR A 82 2.00 -1.18 21.38
CA TYR A 82 3.16 -0.73 20.62
C TYR A 82 4.13 -1.87 20.32
N ILE A 83 4.57 -1.96 19.09
CA ILE A 83 5.52 -2.96 18.58
C ILE A 83 6.68 -2.22 17.91
N ASN A 84 7.90 -2.49 18.42
CA ASN A 84 9.10 -1.93 17.82
C ASN A 84 9.73 -2.93 16.85
N ASP A 85 9.24 -2.93 15.62
CA ASP A 85 9.74 -3.81 14.56
C ASP A 85 9.50 -3.23 13.17
N ASP A 86 10.08 -3.87 12.15
CA ASP A 86 9.87 -3.56 10.74
C ASP A 86 8.60 -4.24 10.23
N ILE A 87 7.61 -3.45 9.83
CA ILE A 87 6.35 -3.95 9.26
C ILE A 87 6.59 -4.91 8.07
N LEU A 88 7.66 -4.75 7.32
CA LEU A 88 7.98 -5.66 6.21
C LEU A 88 8.31 -7.08 6.68
N LYS A 89 8.63 -7.29 7.96
CA LYS A 89 8.91 -8.60 8.57
C LYS A 89 7.72 -9.18 9.33
N ILE A 90 6.74 -8.35 9.70
CA ILE A 90 5.57 -8.75 10.50
C ILE A 90 4.52 -9.39 9.58
N ASN A 91 3.96 -10.53 9.99
CA ASN A 91 2.76 -11.09 9.40
C ASN A 91 1.54 -10.61 10.23
N LEU A 92 0.61 -9.88 9.61
CA LEU A 92 -0.55 -9.35 10.33
C LEU A 92 -1.48 -10.45 10.86
N LYS A 93 -1.46 -11.64 10.28
CA LYS A 93 -2.26 -12.80 10.72
C LYS A 93 -1.83 -13.35 12.08
N ASP A 94 -0.58 -13.11 12.50
CA ASP A 94 -0.06 -13.57 13.79
C ASP A 94 -0.74 -12.86 14.98
N PHE A 95 -1.42 -11.73 14.72
CA PHE A 95 -2.23 -11.02 15.74
C PHE A 95 -3.61 -11.65 15.99
N ASN A 96 -4.01 -12.66 15.21
CA ASN A 96 -5.28 -13.40 15.36
C ASN A 96 -6.54 -12.50 15.31
N TYR A 97 -6.51 -11.41 14.52
CA TYR A 97 -7.68 -10.60 14.24
C TYR A 97 -8.26 -10.96 12.88
N ASN A 98 -9.60 -11.09 12.80
CA ASN A 98 -10.30 -11.47 11.57
C ASN A 98 -10.74 -10.27 10.71
N LYS A 99 -10.77 -9.07 11.30
CA LYS A 99 -11.13 -7.82 10.61
C LYS A 99 -10.32 -6.69 11.20
N ILE A 100 -9.49 -6.08 10.36
CA ILE A 100 -8.65 -4.96 10.74
C ILE A 100 -8.81 -3.82 9.73
N GLN A 101 -8.55 -2.60 10.19
CA GLN A 101 -8.38 -1.44 9.32
C GLN A 101 -6.96 -0.90 9.49
N ILE A 102 -6.39 -0.36 8.42
CA ILE A 102 -5.05 0.26 8.46
C ILE A 102 -5.22 1.75 8.18
N ILE A 103 -4.78 2.59 9.10
CA ILE A 103 -4.78 4.05 8.92
C ILE A 103 -3.36 4.55 9.15
N SER A 104 -2.73 5.11 8.12
CA SER A 104 -1.30 5.43 8.24
C SER A 104 -0.83 6.53 7.28
N ASN A 105 0.08 7.36 7.78
CA ASN A 105 0.97 8.14 6.95
C ASN A 105 2.23 7.31 6.67
N LEU A 106 2.25 6.59 5.54
CA LEU A 106 3.30 5.63 5.23
C LEU A 106 4.66 6.31 4.95
N PRO A 107 5.77 5.74 5.45
CA PRO A 107 7.10 6.12 5.00
C PRO A 107 7.23 5.90 3.49
N TYR A 108 7.67 6.92 2.75
CA TYR A 108 7.64 6.92 1.28
C TYR A 108 8.51 5.82 0.65
N ASN A 109 9.62 5.49 1.29
CA ASN A 109 10.57 4.50 0.78
C ASN A 109 10.03 3.06 0.79
N ILE A 110 9.01 2.75 1.62
CA ILE A 110 8.45 1.39 1.73
C ILE A 110 7.02 1.27 1.22
N ALA A 111 6.34 2.38 0.92
CA ALA A 111 4.90 2.39 0.65
C ALA A 111 4.47 1.37 -0.42
N SER A 112 5.12 1.35 -1.59
CA SER A 112 4.78 0.41 -2.67
C SER A 112 5.06 -1.05 -2.27
N THR A 113 6.20 -1.32 -1.65
CA THR A 113 6.59 -2.67 -1.20
C THR A 113 5.64 -3.18 -0.12
N LEU A 114 5.26 -2.31 0.81
CA LEU A 114 4.33 -2.66 1.88
C LEU A 114 2.93 -2.96 1.33
N ILE A 115 2.40 -2.12 0.43
CA ILE A 115 1.08 -2.34 -0.17
C ILE A 115 1.04 -3.69 -0.91
N ILE A 116 2.10 -4.04 -1.67
CA ILE A 116 2.19 -5.36 -2.33
C ILE A 116 2.20 -6.48 -1.30
N LYS A 117 2.98 -6.35 -0.23
CA LYS A 117 3.02 -7.34 0.86
C LYS A 117 1.65 -7.54 1.49
N LEU A 118 0.92 -6.46 1.77
CA LEU A 118 -0.39 -6.49 2.42
C LEU A 118 -1.48 -7.17 1.58
N ILE A 119 -1.28 -7.36 0.27
CA ILE A 119 -2.22 -8.14 -0.57
C ILE A 119 -2.41 -9.56 -0.01
N ASN A 120 -1.38 -10.15 0.60
CA ASN A 120 -1.45 -11.48 1.21
C ASN A 120 -2.34 -11.53 2.47
N ASP A 121 -2.60 -10.36 3.07
CA ASP A 121 -3.39 -10.20 4.28
C ASP A 121 -4.80 -9.62 3.99
N PHE A 122 -5.18 -9.44 2.72
CA PHE A 122 -6.46 -8.84 2.33
C PHE A 122 -7.70 -9.64 2.79
N ASP A 123 -7.52 -10.87 3.23
CA ASP A 123 -8.58 -11.67 3.82
C ASP A 123 -8.99 -11.19 5.23
N ILE A 124 -8.07 -10.55 5.94
CA ILE A 124 -8.33 -9.98 7.27
C ILE A 124 -8.44 -8.45 7.25
N ILE A 125 -8.05 -7.79 6.15
CA ILE A 125 -8.11 -6.33 6.02
C ILE A 125 -9.48 -5.91 5.48
N GLU A 126 -10.18 -5.07 6.23
CA GLU A 126 -11.48 -4.49 5.85
C GLU A 126 -11.30 -3.29 4.91
N SER A 127 -10.40 -2.39 5.28
CA SER A 127 -10.02 -1.21 4.49
C SER A 127 -8.65 -0.67 4.91
N MET A 128 -8.06 0.14 4.03
CA MET A 128 -6.82 0.86 4.32
C MET A 128 -6.98 2.32 3.91
N VAL A 129 -6.75 3.25 4.83
CA VAL A 129 -6.64 4.69 4.56
C VAL A 129 -5.17 5.06 4.70
N LEU A 130 -4.53 5.30 3.58
CA LEU A 130 -3.08 5.49 3.51
C LEU A 130 -2.74 6.84 2.89
N MET A 131 -1.77 7.54 3.48
CA MET A 131 -1.15 8.67 2.82
C MET A 131 0.17 8.22 2.20
N VAL A 132 0.33 8.45 0.89
CA VAL A 132 1.48 8.05 0.09
C VAL A 132 1.94 9.20 -0.81
N GLN A 133 3.11 9.10 -1.43
CA GLN A 133 3.51 10.06 -2.46
C GLN A 133 2.51 10.08 -3.61
N LYS A 134 2.27 11.26 -4.22
CA LYS A 134 1.32 11.43 -5.34
C LYS A 134 1.59 10.43 -6.47
N GLU A 135 2.84 10.22 -6.87
CA GLU A 135 3.19 9.25 -7.92
C GLU A 135 2.74 7.83 -7.56
N VAL A 136 2.90 7.41 -6.30
CA VAL A 136 2.46 6.09 -5.85
C VAL A 136 0.94 5.97 -5.94
N ALA A 137 0.21 7.00 -5.52
CA ALA A 137 -1.26 7.04 -5.63
C ALA A 137 -1.71 6.98 -7.10
N GLU A 138 -1.06 7.74 -7.99
CA GLU A 138 -1.34 7.71 -9.43
C GLU A 138 -1.11 6.32 -10.02
N ARG A 139 -0.03 5.63 -9.64
CA ARG A 139 0.24 4.26 -10.09
C ARG A 139 -0.76 3.24 -9.58
N LEU A 140 -1.18 3.34 -8.32
CA LEU A 140 -2.15 2.42 -7.73
C LEU A 140 -3.53 2.53 -8.39
N SER A 141 -3.97 3.75 -8.73
CA SER A 141 -5.27 4.05 -9.31
C SER A 141 -5.26 4.23 -10.83
N ALA A 142 -4.13 3.95 -11.50
CA ALA A 142 -3.95 4.20 -12.93
C ALA A 142 -4.91 3.34 -13.78
N LYS A 143 -5.55 3.96 -14.76
CA LYS A 143 -6.30 3.24 -15.79
C LYS A 143 -5.36 2.66 -16.83
N VAL A 144 -5.79 1.58 -17.49
CA VAL A 144 -5.11 0.99 -18.67
C VAL A 144 -4.82 2.07 -19.70
N SER A 145 -3.73 1.93 -20.43
CA SER A 145 -3.24 2.86 -21.45
C SER A 145 -2.84 4.25 -20.93
N THR A 146 -2.69 4.43 -19.60
CA THR A 146 -2.20 5.69 -19.04
C THR A 146 -0.71 5.62 -18.68
N PRO A 147 -0.02 6.79 -18.60
CA PRO A 147 1.42 6.83 -18.29
C PRO A 147 1.81 6.18 -16.96
N TYR A 148 0.92 6.19 -15.95
CA TYR A 148 1.18 5.64 -14.63
C TYR A 148 0.83 4.15 -14.50
N TYR A 149 0.13 3.57 -15.49
CA TYR A 149 -0.22 2.15 -15.45
C TYR A 149 1.03 1.27 -15.46
N SER A 150 1.10 0.32 -14.54
CA SER A 150 2.32 -0.43 -14.23
C SER A 150 2.00 -1.75 -13.53
N ARG A 151 3.03 -2.57 -13.29
CA ARG A 151 2.91 -3.78 -12.47
C ARG A 151 2.17 -3.54 -11.14
N LEU A 152 2.45 -2.41 -10.47
CA LEU A 152 1.78 -2.07 -9.21
C LEU A 152 0.27 -1.87 -9.41
N SER A 153 -0.12 -1.21 -10.51
CA SER A 153 -1.52 -1.00 -10.88
C SER A 153 -2.25 -2.33 -11.05
N VAL A 154 -1.67 -3.24 -11.82
CA VAL A 154 -2.26 -4.56 -12.08
C VAL A 154 -2.41 -5.37 -10.81
N LEU A 155 -1.33 -5.46 -10.00
CA LEU A 155 -1.33 -6.23 -8.76
C LEU A 155 -2.43 -5.77 -7.81
N ILE A 156 -2.54 -4.47 -7.57
CA ILE A 156 -3.52 -3.96 -6.62
C ILE A 156 -4.96 -4.09 -7.15
N GLN A 157 -5.19 -3.73 -8.41
CA GLN A 157 -6.54 -3.72 -9.01
C GLN A 157 -7.14 -5.12 -9.22
N LEU A 158 -6.33 -6.16 -9.25
CA LEU A 158 -6.81 -7.54 -9.21
C LEU A 158 -7.40 -7.91 -7.85
N HIS A 159 -7.03 -7.22 -6.76
CA HIS A 159 -7.35 -7.61 -5.40
C HIS A 159 -8.16 -6.57 -4.62
N ALA A 160 -8.17 -5.30 -5.05
CA ALA A 160 -8.82 -4.22 -4.33
C ALA A 160 -9.26 -3.08 -5.25
N GLY A 161 -10.28 -2.33 -4.82
CA GLY A 161 -10.59 -0.99 -5.33
C GLY A 161 -9.66 0.03 -4.69
N VAL A 162 -9.21 1.02 -5.49
CA VAL A 162 -8.37 2.12 -5.03
C VAL A 162 -9.06 3.45 -5.37
N GLU A 163 -9.28 4.28 -4.35
CA GLU A 163 -9.85 5.61 -4.46
C GLU A 163 -8.84 6.67 -4.00
N LYS A 164 -8.62 7.70 -4.82
CA LYS A 164 -7.87 8.90 -4.40
C LYS A 164 -8.83 9.84 -3.71
N VAL A 165 -8.62 10.11 -2.41
CA VAL A 165 -9.56 10.91 -1.60
C VAL A 165 -9.23 12.40 -1.68
N PHE A 166 -7.97 12.78 -1.38
CA PHE A 166 -7.50 14.18 -1.53
C PHE A 166 -5.97 14.27 -1.56
N GLU A 167 -5.47 15.38 -2.11
CA GLU A 167 -4.03 15.70 -2.12
C GLU A 167 -3.62 16.50 -0.88
N VAL A 168 -2.36 16.36 -0.48
CA VAL A 168 -1.75 17.05 0.66
C VAL A 168 -0.47 17.74 0.19
N GLU A 169 -0.44 19.07 0.37
CA GLU A 169 0.69 19.90 -0.02
C GLU A 169 1.90 19.71 0.92
N PRO A 170 3.13 19.79 0.39
CA PRO A 170 4.35 19.57 1.14
C PRO A 170 4.53 20.41 2.39
N HIS A 171 3.99 21.65 2.44
CA HIS A 171 4.13 22.55 3.60
C HIS A 171 3.41 22.02 4.86
N ASN A 172 2.56 21.00 4.73
CA ASN A 172 1.86 20.37 5.86
C ASN A 172 2.75 19.36 6.63
N PHE A 173 4.00 19.17 6.20
CA PHE A 173 4.93 18.21 6.79
C PHE A 173 6.18 18.88 7.38
N ASN A 174 6.75 18.22 8.38
CA ASN A 174 8.08 18.56 8.92
C ASN A 174 8.92 17.28 9.08
N PRO A 175 10.08 17.13 8.39
CA PRO A 175 10.57 18.02 7.33
C PRO A 175 9.67 17.99 6.09
N LYS A 176 9.68 19.10 5.34
CA LYS A 176 8.91 19.25 4.10
C LYS A 176 9.39 18.26 3.02
N PRO A 177 8.55 17.40 2.43
CA PRO A 177 8.91 16.56 1.30
C PRO A 177 9.07 17.40 0.02
N LYS A 178 9.74 16.81 -0.98
CA LYS A 178 9.92 17.45 -2.31
C LYS A 178 8.68 17.33 -3.21
N VAL A 179 7.78 16.42 -2.89
CA VAL A 179 6.61 16.08 -3.71
C VAL A 179 5.33 16.12 -2.89
N LYS A 180 4.20 16.32 -3.56
CA LYS A 180 2.87 16.21 -2.94
C LYS A 180 2.60 14.78 -2.48
N SER A 181 1.73 14.66 -1.49
CA SER A 181 1.16 13.39 -1.05
C SER A 181 -0.30 13.29 -1.47
N THR A 182 -0.82 12.07 -1.47
CA THR A 182 -2.24 11.81 -1.71
C THR A 182 -2.72 10.83 -0.65
N VAL A 183 -3.86 11.13 -0.06
CA VAL A 183 -4.58 10.18 0.77
C VAL A 183 -5.43 9.31 -0.14
N ILE A 184 -5.26 8.00 -0.01
CA ILE A 184 -5.98 6.98 -0.76
C ILE A 184 -6.74 6.08 0.19
N LYS A 185 -7.87 5.56 -0.28
CA LYS A 185 -8.59 4.47 0.34
C LYS A 185 -8.45 3.22 -0.53
N ILE A 186 -8.04 2.12 0.07
CA ILE A 186 -7.95 0.81 -0.59
C ILE A 186 -8.93 -0.13 0.10
N THR A 187 -9.84 -0.72 -0.68
CA THR A 187 -10.86 -1.64 -0.19
C THR A 187 -10.67 -3.00 -0.86
N PRO A 188 -10.18 -4.02 -0.13
CA PRO A 188 -10.02 -5.37 -0.66
C PRO A 188 -11.33 -5.97 -1.16
N TYR A 189 -11.29 -6.70 -2.28
CA TYR A 189 -12.45 -7.44 -2.75
C TYR A 189 -12.71 -8.65 -1.87
N ARG A 190 -13.96 -8.91 -1.51
CA ARG A 190 -14.34 -10.04 -0.64
C ARG A 190 -14.05 -11.40 -1.26
N LYS A 191 -14.10 -11.53 -2.60
CA LYS A 191 -13.74 -12.76 -3.31
C LYS A 191 -12.23 -12.78 -3.52
N LYS A 192 -11.54 -13.68 -2.83
CA LYS A 192 -10.11 -13.94 -3.07
C LYS A 192 -9.93 -14.39 -4.51
N LYS A 193 -9.27 -13.59 -5.34
CA LYS A 193 -8.63 -14.13 -6.54
C LYS A 193 -7.35 -14.81 -6.06
N LYS A 194 -7.19 -16.09 -6.35
CA LYS A 194 -5.95 -16.81 -6.08
C LYS A 194 -4.80 -16.02 -6.73
N ILE A 195 -3.84 -15.56 -5.94
CA ILE A 195 -2.59 -15.03 -6.49
C ILE A 195 -1.90 -16.26 -7.08
N TYR A 196 -1.75 -16.28 -8.39
CA TYR A 196 -0.94 -17.30 -9.02
C TYR A 196 0.52 -16.92 -8.78
N ASP A 197 1.31 -17.82 -8.20
CA ASP A 197 2.74 -17.60 -7.90
C ASP A 197 3.51 -17.05 -9.11
N LYS A 198 3.06 -17.43 -10.30
CA LYS A 198 3.63 -16.98 -11.57
C LYS A 198 3.18 -15.58 -12.00
N LEU A 199 2.05 -15.05 -11.49
CA LEU A 199 1.53 -13.76 -11.94
C LEU A 199 2.52 -12.63 -11.67
N ASP A 200 3.13 -12.60 -10.49
CA ASP A 200 4.11 -11.57 -10.14
C ASP A 200 5.34 -11.63 -11.05
N TYR A 201 5.79 -12.84 -11.37
CA TYR A 201 6.89 -13.04 -12.31
C TYR A 201 6.51 -12.59 -13.74
N ILE A 202 5.34 -12.99 -14.25
CA ILE A 202 4.84 -12.55 -15.56
C ILE A 202 4.73 -11.03 -15.63
N LEU A 203 4.19 -10.39 -14.61
CA LEU A 203 4.12 -8.93 -14.54
C LEU A 203 5.51 -8.28 -14.53
N LYS A 204 6.46 -8.84 -13.78
CA LYS A 204 7.84 -8.33 -13.71
C LYS A 204 8.51 -8.34 -15.08
N ILE A 205 8.40 -9.43 -15.84
CA ILE A 205 9.00 -9.54 -17.17
C ILE A 205 8.22 -8.72 -18.21
N SER A 206 6.89 -8.70 -18.14
CA SER A 206 6.04 -7.90 -19.05
C SER A 206 6.34 -6.41 -18.99
N PHE A 207 6.48 -5.86 -17.77
CA PHE A 207 6.77 -4.44 -17.57
C PHE A 207 8.27 -4.07 -17.56
N ARG A 208 9.16 -5.01 -17.92
CA ARG A 208 10.61 -4.77 -17.96
C ARG A 208 11.00 -3.65 -18.94
N GLN A 209 10.34 -3.64 -20.10
CA GLN A 209 10.57 -2.62 -21.14
C GLN A 209 9.22 -2.09 -21.63
N ARG A 210 8.69 -1.07 -20.97
CA ARG A 210 7.34 -0.52 -21.21
C ARG A 210 7.08 -0.08 -22.65
N ARG A 211 8.10 0.34 -23.40
CA ARG A 211 7.99 0.78 -24.80
C ARG A 211 7.95 -0.38 -25.80
N LYS A 212 8.35 -1.60 -25.40
CA LYS A 212 8.27 -2.80 -26.25
C LYS A 212 6.90 -3.46 -26.14
N THR A 213 6.54 -4.21 -27.19
CA THR A 213 5.32 -5.04 -27.21
C THR A 213 5.39 -6.15 -26.18
N ILE A 214 4.22 -6.71 -25.82
CA ILE A 214 4.14 -7.83 -24.88
C ILE A 214 4.92 -9.05 -25.39
N LYS A 215 4.83 -9.37 -26.69
CA LYS A 215 5.62 -10.40 -27.36
C LYS A 215 7.12 -10.18 -27.15
N ASN A 216 7.60 -8.96 -27.40
CA ASN A 216 9.03 -8.63 -27.27
C ASN A 216 9.56 -8.68 -25.84
N ASN A 217 8.71 -8.45 -24.84
CA ASN A 217 9.07 -8.61 -23.42
C ASN A 217 9.13 -10.08 -23.03
N LEU A 218 8.21 -10.92 -23.52
CA LEU A 218 8.05 -12.31 -23.12
C LEU A 218 8.95 -13.29 -23.88
N LYS A 219 9.25 -13.04 -25.18
CA LYS A 219 10.03 -13.95 -26.01
C LYS A 219 11.45 -14.27 -25.50
N THR A 220 12.00 -13.40 -24.66
CA THR A 220 13.32 -13.61 -24.03
C THR A 220 13.27 -14.74 -22.97
N PHE A 221 12.08 -15.05 -22.47
CA PHE A 221 11.83 -16.00 -21.38
C PHE A 221 11.04 -17.23 -21.84
N TYR A 222 10.27 -17.09 -22.94
CA TYR A 222 9.40 -18.15 -23.46
C TYR A 222 9.53 -18.20 -24.99
N ILE A 223 9.95 -19.34 -25.53
CA ILE A 223 10.19 -19.55 -26.97
C ILE A 223 8.86 -19.41 -27.75
N ASP A 224 7.76 -19.93 -27.20
CA ASP A 224 6.43 -19.97 -27.79
C ASP A 224 5.54 -18.78 -27.34
N ALA A 225 6.16 -17.69 -26.85
CA ALA A 225 5.43 -16.56 -26.26
C ALA A 225 4.33 -16.00 -27.17
N GLU A 226 4.56 -15.89 -28.49
CA GLU A 226 3.57 -15.36 -29.42
C GLU A 226 2.33 -16.23 -29.50
N THR A 227 2.52 -17.54 -29.67
CA THR A 227 1.42 -18.52 -29.70
C THR A 227 0.60 -18.47 -28.42
N LYS A 228 1.28 -18.45 -27.26
CA LYS A 228 0.63 -18.36 -25.96
C LYS A 228 -0.13 -17.05 -25.73
N ILE A 229 0.36 -15.93 -26.23
CA ILE A 229 -0.34 -14.65 -26.19
C ILE A 229 -1.63 -14.70 -27.03
N LEU A 230 -1.55 -15.28 -28.24
CA LEU A 230 -2.71 -15.45 -29.12
C LEU A 230 -3.76 -16.40 -28.51
N GLU A 231 -3.34 -17.51 -27.88
CA GLU A 231 -4.23 -18.42 -27.13
C GLU A 231 -5.02 -17.70 -26.03
N CYS A 232 -4.45 -16.62 -25.45
CA CYS A 232 -5.14 -15.78 -24.45
C CYS A 232 -6.12 -14.77 -25.07
N GLY A 233 -6.21 -14.67 -26.41
CA GLY A 233 -6.98 -13.65 -27.12
C GLY A 233 -6.38 -12.26 -27.02
N ILE A 234 -5.04 -12.16 -26.87
CA ILE A 234 -4.30 -10.91 -26.72
C ILE A 234 -3.54 -10.63 -28.01
N ASP A 235 -3.55 -9.38 -28.51
CA ASP A 235 -2.68 -8.97 -29.62
C ASP A 235 -1.21 -8.94 -29.16
N PRO A 236 -0.31 -9.76 -29.77
CA PRO A 236 1.11 -9.78 -29.44
C PRO A 236 1.84 -8.45 -29.63
N ASN A 237 1.29 -7.54 -30.46
CA ASN A 237 1.83 -6.23 -30.72
C ASN A 237 1.41 -5.16 -29.71
N SER A 238 0.42 -5.45 -28.85
CA SER A 238 0.04 -4.58 -27.75
C SER A 238 1.21 -4.36 -26.79
N ARG A 239 1.25 -3.19 -26.16
CA ARG A 239 2.22 -2.94 -25.07
C ARG A 239 1.65 -3.43 -23.74
N PRO A 240 2.50 -3.77 -22.74
CA PRO A 240 2.03 -4.21 -21.42
C PRO A 240 1.07 -3.23 -20.75
N GLN A 241 1.23 -1.94 -21.03
CA GLN A 241 0.37 -0.90 -20.46
C GLN A 241 -1.04 -0.86 -21.05
N ASP A 242 -1.25 -1.50 -22.19
CA ASP A 242 -2.52 -1.52 -22.93
C ASP A 242 -3.35 -2.78 -22.64
N LEU A 243 -2.80 -3.69 -21.81
CA LEU A 243 -3.47 -4.93 -21.38
C LEU A 243 -4.27 -4.71 -20.10
N GLU A 244 -5.46 -5.35 -20.03
CA GLU A 244 -6.27 -5.38 -18.83
C GLU A 244 -5.64 -6.26 -17.73
N PRO A 245 -5.90 -6.00 -16.44
CA PRO A 245 -5.36 -6.82 -15.36
C PRO A 245 -5.63 -8.32 -15.52
N ASN A 246 -6.81 -8.69 -16.04
CA ASN A 246 -7.17 -10.09 -16.26
C ASN A 246 -6.38 -10.76 -17.39
N ASP A 247 -5.83 -10.01 -18.34
CA ASP A 247 -5.02 -10.58 -19.42
C ASP A 247 -3.69 -11.12 -18.87
N PHE A 248 -3.10 -10.45 -17.89
CA PHE A 248 -1.92 -10.98 -17.19
C PHE A 248 -2.24 -12.24 -16.38
N VAL A 249 -3.46 -12.36 -15.85
CA VAL A 249 -3.91 -13.60 -15.21
C VAL A 249 -4.02 -14.74 -16.22
N LYS A 250 -4.55 -14.49 -17.44
CA LYS A 250 -4.59 -15.50 -18.51
C LYS A 250 -3.17 -15.92 -18.89
N LEU A 251 -2.27 -14.93 -19.16
CA LEU A 251 -0.86 -15.20 -19.50
C LEU A 251 -0.16 -16.02 -18.41
N SER A 252 -0.42 -15.75 -17.13
CA SER A 252 0.20 -16.49 -16.02
C SER A 252 -0.24 -17.95 -15.90
N LYS A 253 -1.32 -18.34 -16.57
CA LYS A 253 -1.83 -19.71 -16.60
C LYS A 253 -1.24 -20.54 -17.75
N VAL A 254 -0.93 -19.90 -18.87
CA VAL A 254 -0.48 -20.59 -20.10
C VAL A 254 1.04 -20.53 -20.29
N LEU A 255 1.70 -19.54 -19.73
CA LEU A 255 3.15 -19.41 -19.73
C LEU A 255 3.72 -20.18 -18.52
N ILE A 256 4.02 -21.43 -18.74
CA ILE A 256 4.52 -22.37 -17.70
C ILE A 256 6.02 -22.59 -17.89
#